data_107608813480a1e8976c98ebf2d6c369
#
_entry.id   107608813480a1e8976c98ebf2d6c369
#
_cell.length_a   1.000
_cell.length_b   1.000
_cell.length_c   1.000
_cell.angle_alpha   90.00
_cell.angle_beta   90.00
_cell.angle_gamma   90.00
#
_symmetry.space_group_name_H-M   'P 1'
#
loop_
_entity.id
_entity.type
_entity.pdbx_description
1 polymer ?
#
loop_
_entity_poly.entity_id
_entity_poly.type
_entity_poly.pdbx_seq_one_letter_code
_entity_poly.pdbx_strand_id
1 'polypeptide(L)'
;MLFIRLLVIACLTASSAPGAIAGSVIDRIKSQGVIRCGGAPRPGLVSVAPDGRAFGLFLDVCRAIGAAVLGPQGRLEFHQYDSDKAYDRVRRGDADVSFVSGSEILDGDFAGKIVPGPAIFFESTAVMVAGASPAQHLADLAGQPICFSQGANAHRNLEAWFAAHQLDFTRMGYQEDVELFDTYNAQVCRGEAGESTTLGAVRISGAGKALHSRILPEPLAVFPIIAATPTEDAQWSAIVAWAIYTLQRADVPKAEWTAGGLDALRIKAPELSLADDWQKRVVGAAGTYGEIFSRNLGDASPLKLPRGPNAPLAEGGLFATPYLE
;
A
#
# COMPACT_ATOMS: atom_id res chain seq x y z
N MET A 1 -42.92 64.84 -41.58
CA MET A 1 -42.99 64.22 -40.24
C MET A 1 -42.35 62.88 -40.31
N LEU A 2 -41.10 62.80 -39.82
CA LEU A 2 -40.25 61.63 -39.92
C LEU A 2 -40.22 60.93 -38.52
N PHE A 3 -40.79 59.74 -38.42
CA PHE A 3 -40.77 58.94 -37.16
C PHE A 3 -39.54 58.08 -37.16
N ILE A 4 -38.54 58.40 -36.28
CA ILE A 4 -37.39 57.58 -35.99
C ILE A 4 -37.83 56.58 -34.94
N ARG A 5 -37.85 55.30 -35.33
CA ARG A 5 -38.02 54.18 -34.38
C ARG A 5 -36.63 53.81 -33.79
N LEU A 6 -36.41 54.08 -32.49
CA LEU A 6 -35.29 53.60 -31.76
C LEU A 6 -35.48 52.10 -31.49
N LEU A 7 -34.53 51.26 -32.00
CA LEU A 7 -34.45 49.85 -31.70
C LEU A 7 -33.53 49.68 -30.48
N VAL A 8 -34.11 49.32 -29.34
CA VAL A 8 -33.36 49.00 -28.13
C VAL A 8 -32.90 47.55 -28.26
N ILE A 9 -31.61 47.35 -28.52
CA ILE A 9 -30.97 46.01 -28.48
C ILE A 9 -30.65 45.71 -27.02
N ALA A 10 -31.42 44.82 -26.40
CA ALA A 10 -31.11 44.25 -25.08
C ALA A 10 -30.00 43.21 -25.23
N CYS A 11 -28.78 43.57 -24.85
CA CYS A 11 -27.69 42.61 -24.68
C CYS A 11 -28.01 41.69 -23.49
N LEU A 12 -28.45 40.47 -23.76
CA LEU A 12 -28.47 39.39 -22.79
C LEU A 12 -27.02 38.96 -22.54
N THR A 13 -26.43 39.46 -21.48
CA THR A 13 -25.19 38.84 -20.92
C THR A 13 -25.56 37.51 -20.30
N ALA A 14 -25.28 36.42 -21.02
CA ALA A 14 -25.33 35.09 -20.46
C ALA A 14 -24.23 35.01 -19.39
N SER A 15 -24.59 35.18 -18.12
CA SER A 15 -23.73 34.84 -17.00
C SER A 15 -23.53 33.32 -17.05
N SER A 16 -22.36 32.88 -17.53
CA SER A 16 -21.90 31.53 -17.33
C SER A 16 -21.74 31.33 -15.81
N ALA A 17 -22.72 30.68 -15.19
CA ALA A 17 -22.55 30.16 -13.85
C ALA A 17 -21.27 29.23 -13.87
N PRO A 18 -20.34 29.42 -12.95
CA PRO A 18 -19.26 28.43 -12.81
C PRO A 18 -19.94 27.07 -12.63
N GLY A 19 -19.59 26.12 -13.53
CA GLY A 19 -20.11 24.76 -13.40
C GLY A 19 -19.88 24.32 -11.96
N ALA A 20 -20.94 23.81 -11.33
CA ALA A 20 -20.83 23.19 -10.02
C ALA A 20 -19.74 22.11 -10.13
N ILE A 21 -18.56 22.37 -9.57
CA ILE A 21 -17.55 21.35 -9.32
C ILE A 21 -18.28 20.36 -8.43
N ALA A 22 -18.49 19.14 -8.93
CA ALA A 22 -18.98 18.04 -8.09
C ALA A 22 -18.19 18.09 -6.79
N GLY A 23 -18.87 18.16 -5.64
CA GLY A 23 -18.24 18.43 -4.36
C GLY A 23 -16.98 17.58 -4.18
N SER A 24 -15.91 18.21 -3.73
CA SER A 24 -14.61 17.55 -3.60
C SER A 24 -14.74 16.29 -2.74
N VAL A 25 -13.84 15.35 -2.92
CA VAL A 25 -13.77 14.15 -2.05
C VAL A 25 -13.72 14.57 -0.58
N ILE A 26 -13.01 15.66 -0.29
CA ILE A 26 -12.90 16.25 1.06
C ILE A 26 -14.26 16.66 1.61
N ASP A 27 -15.09 17.35 0.79
CA ASP A 27 -16.42 17.84 1.21
C ASP A 27 -17.35 16.66 1.51
N ARG A 28 -17.28 15.62 0.69
CA ARG A 28 -18.01 14.37 0.94
C ARG A 28 -17.54 13.71 2.25
N ILE A 29 -16.23 13.56 2.46
CA ILE A 29 -15.68 12.98 3.69
C ILE A 29 -16.15 13.78 4.91
N LYS A 30 -16.04 15.11 4.87
CA LYS A 30 -16.47 15.98 5.96
C LYS A 30 -17.98 15.90 6.23
N SER A 31 -18.81 15.88 5.20
CA SER A 31 -20.26 15.84 5.34
C SER A 31 -20.79 14.50 5.86
N GLN A 32 -20.16 13.40 5.46
CA GLN A 32 -20.53 12.04 5.88
C GLN A 32 -19.83 11.57 7.16
N GLY A 33 -18.74 12.22 7.55
CA GLY A 33 -17.92 11.83 8.69
C GLY A 33 -17.23 10.48 8.51
N VAL A 34 -16.95 10.07 7.25
CA VAL A 34 -16.39 8.76 6.94
C VAL A 34 -15.40 8.85 5.78
N ILE A 35 -14.27 8.15 5.93
CA ILE A 35 -13.34 7.86 4.84
C ILE A 35 -13.57 6.42 4.35
N ARG A 36 -13.59 6.22 3.03
CA ARG A 36 -13.74 4.92 2.39
C ARG A 36 -12.43 4.53 1.73
N CYS A 37 -11.85 3.42 2.19
CA CYS A 37 -10.63 2.87 1.61
C CYS A 37 -10.87 1.48 1.05
N GLY A 38 -9.99 1.07 0.13
CA GLY A 38 -10.05 -0.25 -0.46
C GLY A 38 -8.69 -0.86 -0.74
N GLY A 39 -8.67 -2.18 -0.86
CA GLY A 39 -7.46 -2.93 -1.19
C GLY A 39 -7.71 -4.44 -1.24
N ALA A 40 -6.81 -5.17 -1.90
CA ALA A 40 -6.89 -6.62 -1.99
C ALA A 40 -6.49 -7.27 -0.65
N PRO A 41 -7.16 -8.38 -0.25
CA PRO A 41 -6.77 -9.15 0.92
C PRO A 41 -5.33 -9.66 0.79
N ARG A 42 -4.52 -9.40 1.82
CA ARG A 42 -3.14 -9.90 1.95
C ARG A 42 -2.80 -10.05 3.43
N PRO A 43 -2.11 -11.11 3.85
CA PRO A 43 -1.73 -11.30 5.25
C PRO A 43 -1.00 -10.09 5.82
N GLY A 44 -1.46 -9.58 6.96
CA GLY A 44 -0.90 -8.40 7.64
C GLY A 44 -1.22 -7.04 7.00
N LEU A 45 -1.60 -7.00 5.71
CA LEU A 45 -2.03 -5.78 5.03
C LEU A 45 -3.53 -5.57 5.17
N VAL A 46 -4.31 -6.60 4.84
CA VAL A 46 -5.75 -6.70 5.11
C VAL A 46 -6.08 -8.10 5.56
N SER A 47 -6.61 -8.24 6.75
CA SER A 47 -7.06 -9.49 7.34
C SER A 47 -8.41 -9.28 8.00
N VAL A 48 -9.18 -10.35 8.16
CA VAL A 48 -10.47 -10.34 8.84
C VAL A 48 -10.39 -11.24 10.06
N ALA A 49 -10.70 -10.69 11.22
CA ALA A 49 -10.79 -11.43 12.46
C ALA A 49 -12.05 -12.34 12.48
N PRO A 50 -12.11 -13.37 13.33
CA PRO A 50 -13.27 -14.26 13.43
C PRO A 50 -14.59 -13.54 13.74
N ASP A 51 -14.53 -12.36 14.36
CA ASP A 51 -15.68 -11.50 14.65
C ASP A 51 -16.10 -10.59 13.48
N GLY A 52 -15.48 -10.76 12.31
CA GLY A 52 -15.76 -9.99 11.10
C GLY A 52 -15.06 -8.63 11.01
N ARG A 53 -14.28 -8.21 12.03
CA ARG A 53 -13.54 -6.95 11.98
C ARG A 53 -12.33 -7.06 11.05
N ALA A 54 -12.25 -6.15 10.11
CA ALA A 54 -11.04 -6.00 9.29
C ALA A 54 -9.93 -5.28 10.09
N PHE A 55 -8.69 -5.73 9.90
CA PHE A 55 -7.48 -5.15 10.48
C PHE A 55 -6.30 -5.30 9.52
N GLY A 56 -5.22 -4.58 9.76
CA GLY A 56 -4.03 -4.65 8.94
C GLY A 56 -3.43 -3.27 8.66
N LEU A 57 -2.25 -3.27 8.02
CA LEU A 57 -1.51 -2.05 7.71
C LEU A 57 -2.35 -1.06 6.88
N PHE A 58 -3.10 -1.53 5.88
CA PHE A 58 -3.93 -0.67 5.04
C PHE A 58 -5.00 0.07 5.85
N LEU A 59 -5.62 -0.62 6.82
CA LEU A 59 -6.65 -0.01 7.66
C LEU A 59 -6.06 1.05 8.59
N ASP A 60 -4.86 0.80 9.12
CA ASP A 60 -4.19 1.76 9.97
C ASP A 60 -3.77 3.01 9.19
N VAL A 61 -3.21 2.83 7.99
CA VAL A 61 -2.89 3.96 7.09
C VAL A 61 -4.15 4.73 6.69
N CYS A 62 -5.23 4.02 6.35
CA CYS A 62 -6.52 4.67 6.03
C CYS A 62 -7.06 5.46 7.22
N ARG A 63 -6.99 4.92 8.45
CA ARG A 63 -7.38 5.61 9.67
C ARG A 63 -6.57 6.90 9.87
N ALA A 64 -5.28 6.85 9.65
CA ALA A 64 -4.40 8.01 9.73
C ALA A 64 -4.77 9.09 8.70
N ILE A 65 -5.01 8.71 7.44
CA ILE A 65 -5.46 9.62 6.39
C ILE A 65 -6.80 10.27 6.77
N GLY A 66 -7.76 9.46 7.23
CA GLY A 66 -9.07 9.95 7.68
C GLY A 66 -8.96 10.94 8.83
N ALA A 67 -8.04 10.70 9.78
CA ALA A 67 -7.83 11.57 10.94
C ALA A 67 -7.28 12.95 10.55
N ALA A 68 -6.55 13.07 9.44
CA ALA A 68 -6.11 14.37 8.94
C ALA A 68 -7.30 15.31 8.65
N VAL A 69 -8.40 14.77 8.13
CA VAL A 69 -9.59 15.54 7.71
C VAL A 69 -10.66 15.59 8.80
N LEU A 70 -10.95 14.44 9.43
CA LEU A 70 -12.06 14.26 10.36
C LEU A 70 -11.66 14.36 11.84
N GLY A 71 -10.35 14.30 12.13
CA GLY A 71 -9.87 14.17 13.51
C GLY A 71 -10.20 12.79 14.11
N PRO A 72 -10.13 12.65 15.46
CA PRO A 72 -10.22 11.35 16.13
C PRO A 72 -11.62 10.70 16.08
N GLN A 73 -12.64 11.45 15.71
CA GLN A 73 -14.04 10.96 15.63
C GLN A 73 -14.42 10.44 14.25
N GLY A 74 -13.52 10.53 13.27
CA GLY A 74 -13.76 10.06 11.92
C GLY A 74 -13.98 8.55 11.87
N ARG A 75 -14.98 8.14 11.09
CA ARG A 75 -15.26 6.72 10.83
C ARG A 75 -14.44 6.25 9.63
N LEU A 76 -14.15 4.96 9.62
CA LEU A 76 -13.46 4.25 8.55
C LEU A 76 -14.40 3.18 7.99
N GLU A 77 -14.56 3.16 6.67
CA GLU A 77 -15.12 2.03 5.94
C GLU A 77 -14.03 1.43 5.06
N PHE A 78 -13.79 0.14 5.18
CA PHE A 78 -12.80 -0.56 4.36
C PHE A 78 -13.45 -1.64 3.53
N HIS A 79 -13.22 -1.58 2.22
CA HIS A 79 -13.75 -2.53 1.26
C HIS A 79 -12.63 -3.42 0.72
N GLN A 80 -12.80 -4.72 0.84
CA GLN A 80 -11.92 -5.67 0.18
C GLN A 80 -12.36 -5.82 -1.27
N TYR A 81 -11.41 -5.74 -2.18
CA TYR A 81 -11.63 -5.93 -3.61
C TYR A 81 -10.65 -6.97 -4.14
N ASP A 82 -11.02 -7.65 -5.21
CA ASP A 82 -10.05 -8.39 -6.01
C ASP A 82 -9.00 -7.42 -6.54
N SER A 83 -7.76 -7.87 -6.65
CA SER A 83 -6.61 -7.00 -6.95
C SER A 83 -6.78 -6.18 -8.24
N ASP A 84 -7.41 -6.78 -9.27
CA ASP A 84 -7.70 -6.16 -10.56
C ASP A 84 -8.79 -5.07 -10.52
N LYS A 85 -9.53 -4.96 -9.41
CA LYS A 85 -10.67 -4.03 -9.26
C LYS A 85 -10.44 -2.89 -8.29
N ALA A 86 -9.35 -2.94 -7.52
CA ALA A 86 -9.11 -1.94 -6.47
C ALA A 86 -9.03 -0.50 -7.02
N TYR A 87 -8.44 -0.31 -8.20
CA TYR A 87 -8.35 0.99 -8.87
C TYR A 87 -9.70 1.46 -9.46
N ASP A 88 -10.49 0.54 -10.03
CA ASP A 88 -11.80 0.86 -10.59
C ASP A 88 -12.74 1.46 -9.54
N ARG A 89 -12.60 1.06 -8.28
CA ARG A 89 -13.38 1.57 -7.17
C ARG A 89 -13.06 3.04 -6.86
N VAL A 90 -11.79 3.42 -6.92
CA VAL A 90 -11.39 4.83 -6.83
C VAL A 90 -11.95 5.63 -8.00
N ARG A 91 -11.77 5.13 -9.22
CA ARG A 91 -12.25 5.79 -10.44
C ARG A 91 -13.77 6.02 -10.46
N ARG A 92 -14.54 5.09 -9.88
CA ARG A 92 -16.02 5.19 -9.80
C ARG A 92 -16.48 6.00 -8.58
N GLY A 93 -15.59 6.41 -7.70
CA GLY A 93 -15.94 7.09 -6.46
C GLY A 93 -16.50 6.16 -5.38
N ASP A 94 -16.32 4.84 -5.51
CA ASP A 94 -16.72 3.86 -4.49
C ASP A 94 -15.73 3.85 -3.31
N ALA A 95 -14.47 4.22 -3.56
CA ALA A 95 -13.44 4.43 -2.56
C ALA A 95 -12.78 5.80 -2.74
N ASP A 96 -12.33 6.39 -1.66
CA ASP A 96 -11.59 7.66 -1.65
C ASP A 96 -10.10 7.45 -1.84
N VAL A 97 -9.62 6.30 -1.36
CA VAL A 97 -8.24 5.80 -1.52
C VAL A 97 -8.30 4.31 -1.74
N SER A 98 -7.53 3.79 -2.70
CA SER A 98 -7.26 2.36 -2.83
C SER A 98 -5.78 2.07 -2.75
N PHE A 99 -5.44 0.96 -2.10
CA PHE A 99 -4.06 0.49 -2.00
C PHE A 99 -3.84 -0.58 -3.06
N VAL A 100 -2.99 -0.26 -4.03
CA VAL A 100 -2.78 -1.06 -5.25
C VAL A 100 -1.31 -1.38 -5.45
N SER A 101 -1.00 -2.56 -5.98
CA SER A 101 0.38 -2.93 -6.27
C SER A 101 0.88 -2.29 -7.57
N GLY A 102 2.19 -2.06 -7.66
CA GLY A 102 2.80 -1.53 -8.88
C GLY A 102 2.60 -2.43 -10.10
N SER A 103 2.50 -3.75 -9.91
CA SER A 103 2.21 -4.70 -11.01
C SER A 103 0.80 -4.55 -11.56
N GLU A 104 -0.18 -4.30 -10.68
CA GLU A 104 -1.57 -4.04 -11.09
C GLU A 104 -1.68 -2.75 -11.91
N ILE A 105 -0.83 -1.76 -11.60
CA ILE A 105 -0.79 -0.49 -12.35
C ILE A 105 -0.23 -0.70 -13.77
N LEU A 106 0.74 -1.57 -13.95
CA LEU A 106 1.37 -1.81 -15.25
C LEU A 106 0.48 -2.63 -16.20
N ASP A 107 -0.35 -3.51 -15.66
CA ASP A 107 -1.23 -4.39 -16.44
C ASP A 107 -2.54 -3.71 -16.89
N GLY A 108 -2.83 -2.52 -16.37
CA GLY A 108 -4.07 -1.80 -16.62
C GLY A 108 -3.92 -0.57 -17.50
N ASP A 109 -5.02 -0.15 -18.13
CA ASP A 109 -5.14 1.14 -18.82
C ASP A 109 -5.31 2.28 -17.79
N PHE A 110 -4.26 2.52 -17.00
CA PHE A 110 -4.28 3.42 -15.84
C PHE A 110 -3.98 4.87 -16.18
N ALA A 111 -3.33 5.11 -17.31
CA ALA A 111 -2.89 6.45 -17.68
C ALA A 111 -4.08 7.42 -17.67
N GLY A 112 -4.07 8.34 -16.71
CA GLY A 112 -5.07 9.38 -16.57
C GLY A 112 -6.37 9.01 -15.84
N LYS A 113 -6.47 7.82 -15.23
CA LYS A 113 -7.68 7.38 -14.50
C LYS A 113 -7.57 7.46 -12.98
N ILE A 114 -6.35 7.42 -12.47
CA ILE A 114 -6.03 7.60 -11.05
C ILE A 114 -4.78 8.46 -10.89
N VAL A 115 -4.58 9.02 -9.70
CA VAL A 115 -3.32 9.64 -9.28
C VAL A 115 -2.56 8.63 -8.43
N PRO A 116 -1.39 8.15 -8.89
CA PRO A 116 -0.53 7.31 -8.07
C PRO A 116 0.10 8.16 -6.95
N GLY A 117 -0.07 7.75 -5.72
CA GLY A 117 0.49 8.39 -4.54
C GLY A 117 1.76 7.70 -4.04
N PRO A 118 2.20 8.03 -2.82
CA PRO A 118 3.38 7.41 -2.20
C PRO A 118 3.22 5.90 -1.99
N ALA A 119 4.35 5.20 -1.98
CA ALA A 119 4.40 3.83 -1.50
C ALA A 119 4.05 3.79 -0.01
N ILE A 120 3.16 2.86 0.35
CA ILE A 120 2.78 2.58 1.73
C ILE A 120 3.35 1.26 2.23
N PHE A 121 3.80 0.41 1.32
CA PHE A 121 4.42 -0.87 1.61
C PHE A 121 5.24 -1.32 0.41
N PHE A 122 6.37 -1.95 0.66
CA PHE A 122 7.15 -2.65 -0.35
C PHE A 122 6.99 -4.15 -0.13
N GLU A 123 6.22 -4.79 -1.02
CA GLU A 123 6.12 -6.25 -1.04
C GLU A 123 7.36 -6.84 -1.69
N SER A 124 7.84 -7.94 -1.14
CA SER A 124 8.97 -8.68 -1.69
C SER A 124 8.51 -10.04 -2.21
N THR A 125 9.02 -10.43 -3.37
CA THR A 125 9.03 -11.85 -3.75
C THR A 125 10.26 -12.49 -3.12
N ALA A 126 10.08 -13.59 -2.41
CA ALA A 126 11.14 -14.26 -1.66
C ALA A 126 11.06 -15.78 -1.81
N VAL A 127 12.01 -16.50 -1.23
CA VAL A 127 11.96 -17.97 -1.14
C VAL A 127 11.99 -18.36 0.33
N MET A 128 11.05 -19.21 0.73
CA MET A 128 10.99 -19.86 2.03
C MET A 128 11.61 -21.24 1.92
N VAL A 129 12.38 -21.64 2.95
CA VAL A 129 13.00 -22.95 3.07
C VAL A 129 12.70 -23.56 4.44
N ALA A 130 12.77 -24.89 4.57
CA ALA A 130 12.65 -25.56 5.86
C ALA A 130 13.77 -25.08 6.81
N GLY A 131 13.49 -25.04 8.10
CA GLY A 131 14.46 -24.59 9.11
C GLY A 131 15.75 -25.44 9.15
N ALA A 132 15.65 -26.74 8.82
CA ALA A 132 16.77 -27.64 8.69
C ALA A 132 17.54 -27.51 7.36
N SER A 133 17.08 -26.70 6.42
CA SER A 133 17.75 -26.49 5.13
C SER A 133 19.14 -25.84 5.35
N PRO A 134 20.20 -26.32 4.68
CA PRO A 134 21.52 -25.70 4.72
C PRO A 134 21.57 -24.37 3.95
N ALA A 135 20.62 -24.10 3.03
CA ALA A 135 20.61 -22.92 2.20
C ALA A 135 20.48 -21.66 3.04
N GLN A 136 21.44 -20.73 2.95
CA GLN A 136 21.41 -19.42 3.62
C GLN A 136 21.09 -18.31 2.64
N HIS A 137 21.37 -18.51 1.36
CA HIS A 137 21.23 -17.57 0.26
C HIS A 137 20.45 -18.21 -0.89
N LEU A 138 19.88 -17.37 -1.78
CA LEU A 138 19.17 -17.85 -2.96
C LEU A 138 20.05 -18.71 -3.88
N ALA A 139 21.33 -18.37 -3.99
CA ALA A 139 22.29 -19.11 -4.81
C ALA A 139 22.51 -20.56 -4.32
N ASP A 140 22.31 -20.85 -3.04
CA ASP A 140 22.43 -22.18 -2.46
C ASP A 140 21.33 -23.14 -2.96
N LEU A 141 20.29 -22.58 -3.60
CA LEU A 141 19.23 -23.36 -4.22
C LEU A 141 19.47 -23.69 -5.70
N ALA A 142 20.66 -23.41 -6.22
CA ALA A 142 21.03 -23.78 -7.59
C ALA A 142 20.88 -25.30 -7.81
N GLY A 143 20.20 -25.68 -8.89
CA GLY A 143 19.89 -27.06 -9.25
C GLY A 143 18.80 -27.73 -8.38
N GLN A 144 18.30 -27.06 -7.35
CA GLN A 144 17.31 -27.63 -6.41
C GLN A 144 15.88 -27.44 -6.94
N PRO A 145 14.93 -28.33 -6.57
CA PRO A 145 13.53 -28.14 -6.87
C PRO A 145 12.92 -27.00 -6.01
N ILE A 146 12.34 -26.01 -6.69
CA ILE A 146 11.65 -24.87 -6.06
C ILE A 146 10.20 -24.87 -6.50
N CYS A 147 9.29 -24.87 -5.53
CA CYS A 147 7.86 -24.78 -5.75
C CYS A 147 7.41 -23.33 -5.92
N PHE A 148 6.40 -23.12 -6.77
CA PHE A 148 5.77 -21.81 -6.95
C PHE A 148 4.37 -21.97 -7.53
N SER A 149 3.48 -20.99 -7.30
CA SER A 149 2.19 -20.88 -7.95
C SER A 149 2.35 -20.39 -9.39
N GLN A 150 1.80 -21.14 -10.36
CA GLN A 150 1.90 -20.81 -11.79
C GLN A 150 1.15 -19.51 -12.11
N GLY A 151 1.74 -18.68 -12.98
CA GLY A 151 1.15 -17.40 -13.37
C GLY A 151 1.34 -16.27 -12.35
N ALA A 152 1.77 -16.56 -11.13
CA ALA A 152 2.05 -15.55 -10.13
C ALA A 152 3.33 -14.76 -10.45
N ASN A 153 3.43 -13.55 -9.88
CA ASN A 153 4.65 -12.73 -9.98
C ASN A 153 5.88 -13.47 -9.46
N ALA A 154 5.70 -14.30 -8.43
CA ALA A 154 6.77 -15.09 -7.83
C ALA A 154 7.47 -16.01 -8.84
N HIS A 155 6.71 -16.64 -9.73
CA HIS A 155 7.25 -17.48 -10.82
C HIS A 155 8.17 -16.67 -11.73
N ARG A 156 7.69 -15.55 -12.28
CA ARG A 156 8.48 -14.70 -13.20
C ARG A 156 9.73 -14.14 -12.52
N ASN A 157 9.61 -13.69 -11.27
CA ASN A 157 10.72 -13.12 -10.51
C ASN A 157 11.77 -14.18 -10.17
N LEU A 158 11.34 -15.40 -9.84
CA LEU A 158 12.23 -16.54 -9.60
C LEU A 158 13.06 -16.85 -10.85
N GLU A 159 12.42 -17.00 -12.01
CA GLU A 159 13.12 -17.26 -13.27
C GLU A 159 14.08 -16.14 -13.64
N ALA A 160 13.64 -14.88 -13.52
CA ALA A 160 14.47 -13.73 -13.84
C ALA A 160 15.70 -13.64 -12.93
N TRP A 161 15.56 -13.91 -11.64
CA TRP A 161 16.67 -13.87 -10.70
C TRP A 161 17.72 -14.93 -11.01
N PHE A 162 17.30 -16.20 -11.21
CA PHE A 162 18.22 -17.30 -11.52
C PHE A 162 18.92 -17.09 -12.86
N ALA A 163 18.20 -16.64 -13.89
CA ALA A 163 18.79 -16.31 -15.19
C ALA A 163 19.82 -15.17 -15.09
N ALA A 164 19.53 -14.11 -14.33
CA ALA A 164 20.46 -12.99 -14.15
C ALA A 164 21.77 -13.39 -13.44
N HIS A 165 21.73 -14.41 -12.59
CA HIS A 165 22.88 -14.94 -11.89
C HIS A 165 23.55 -16.13 -12.59
N GLN A 166 23.11 -16.48 -13.81
CA GLN A 166 23.60 -17.64 -14.57
C GLN A 166 23.49 -18.96 -13.82
N LEU A 167 22.44 -19.08 -13.00
CA LEU A 167 22.08 -20.28 -12.25
C LEU A 167 20.81 -20.90 -12.82
N ASP A 168 20.59 -22.18 -12.56
CA ASP A 168 19.35 -22.86 -12.92
C ASP A 168 18.76 -23.54 -11.68
N PHE A 169 17.49 -23.93 -11.75
CA PHE A 169 16.76 -24.64 -10.69
C PHE A 169 15.75 -25.61 -11.33
N THR A 170 15.30 -26.61 -10.57
CA THR A 170 14.24 -27.51 -11.03
C THR A 170 12.90 -26.86 -10.77
N ARG A 171 12.14 -26.58 -11.85
CA ARG A 171 10.85 -25.88 -11.83
C ARG A 171 9.74 -26.78 -11.36
N MET A 172 9.04 -26.41 -10.29
CA MET A 172 7.88 -27.12 -9.76
C MET A 172 6.70 -26.16 -9.60
N GLY A 173 5.97 -25.96 -10.71
CA GLY A 173 4.83 -25.03 -10.77
C GLY A 173 3.50 -25.74 -10.51
N TYR A 174 2.66 -25.17 -9.64
CA TYR A 174 1.36 -25.66 -9.24
C TYR A 174 0.27 -24.67 -9.58
N GLN A 175 -0.92 -25.16 -9.93
CA GLN A 175 -2.11 -24.33 -10.17
C GLN A 175 -2.84 -24.05 -8.86
N GLU A 176 -2.84 -25.02 -7.96
CA GLU A 176 -3.56 -24.97 -6.69
C GLU A 176 -2.58 -24.84 -5.51
N ASP A 177 -2.86 -23.92 -4.62
CA ASP A 177 -2.03 -23.67 -3.43
C ASP A 177 -1.97 -24.89 -2.50
N VAL A 178 -3.04 -25.67 -2.43
CA VAL A 178 -3.08 -26.89 -1.59
C VAL A 178 -2.05 -27.90 -2.06
N GLU A 179 -1.95 -28.14 -3.38
CA GLU A 179 -0.97 -29.07 -3.94
C GLU A 179 0.47 -28.56 -3.75
N LEU A 180 0.67 -27.27 -3.90
CA LEU A 180 1.96 -26.60 -3.64
C LEU A 180 2.39 -26.82 -2.18
N PHE A 181 1.48 -26.54 -1.24
CA PHE A 181 1.78 -26.69 0.20
C PHE A 181 2.02 -28.15 0.59
N ASP A 182 1.27 -29.09 0.06
CA ASP A 182 1.47 -30.52 0.31
C ASP A 182 2.84 -30.98 -0.20
N THR A 183 3.23 -30.53 -1.40
CA THR A 183 4.53 -30.87 -2.00
C THR A 183 5.70 -30.24 -1.22
N TYR A 184 5.55 -28.99 -0.77
CA TYR A 184 6.54 -28.35 0.10
C TYR A 184 6.64 -29.06 1.47
N ASN A 185 5.50 -29.44 2.05
CA ASN A 185 5.44 -30.17 3.32
C ASN A 185 6.12 -31.54 3.23
N ALA A 186 5.95 -32.23 2.12
CA ALA A 186 6.61 -33.51 1.84
C ALA A 186 8.12 -33.38 1.55
N GLN A 187 8.67 -32.16 1.57
CA GLN A 187 10.08 -31.84 1.27
C GLN A 187 10.51 -32.29 -0.13
N VAL A 188 9.58 -32.44 -1.08
CA VAL A 188 9.88 -32.65 -2.50
C VAL A 188 10.50 -31.39 -3.08
N CYS A 189 9.97 -30.19 -2.72
CA CYS A 189 10.61 -28.92 -3.00
C CYS A 189 11.58 -28.55 -1.87
N ARG A 190 12.72 -27.97 -2.23
CA ARG A 190 13.71 -27.46 -1.26
C ARG A 190 13.46 -26.00 -0.89
N GLY A 191 12.64 -25.29 -1.68
CA GLY A 191 12.16 -23.96 -1.42
C GLY A 191 10.76 -23.74 -1.98
N GLU A 192 10.05 -22.74 -1.44
CA GLU A 192 8.77 -22.23 -1.92
C GLU A 192 8.94 -20.76 -2.22
N ALA A 193 8.71 -20.35 -3.49
CA ALA A 193 8.76 -18.96 -3.91
C ALA A 193 7.36 -18.33 -3.83
N GLY A 194 7.28 -17.16 -3.19
CA GLY A 194 6.02 -16.44 -3.00
C GLY A 194 6.22 -14.99 -2.56
N GLU A 195 5.12 -14.27 -2.37
CA GLU A 195 5.14 -12.96 -1.75
C GLU A 195 5.47 -13.08 -0.25
N SER A 196 6.29 -12.17 0.27
CA SER A 196 6.79 -12.25 1.65
C SER A 196 5.68 -12.28 2.70
N THR A 197 4.58 -11.53 2.45
CA THR A 197 3.41 -11.53 3.33
C THR A 197 2.71 -12.90 3.35
N THR A 198 2.55 -13.54 2.19
CA THR A 198 1.98 -14.89 2.05
C THR A 198 2.90 -15.93 2.69
N LEU A 199 4.19 -15.92 2.37
CA LEU A 199 5.16 -16.82 2.97
C LEU A 199 5.23 -16.68 4.50
N GLY A 200 5.08 -15.43 5.00
CA GLY A 200 4.97 -15.18 6.45
C GLY A 200 3.79 -15.89 7.08
N ALA A 201 2.62 -15.88 6.42
CA ALA A 201 1.43 -16.59 6.89
C ALA A 201 1.58 -18.12 6.79
N VAL A 202 2.12 -18.62 5.69
CA VAL A 202 2.41 -20.06 5.51
C VAL A 202 3.41 -20.54 6.57
N ARG A 203 4.45 -19.78 6.86
CA ARG A 203 5.48 -20.11 7.86
C ARG A 203 4.93 -20.37 9.26
N ILE A 204 3.85 -19.67 9.65
CA ILE A 204 3.26 -19.80 11.00
C ILE A 204 2.08 -20.78 11.05
N SER A 205 1.67 -21.34 9.92
CA SER A 205 0.54 -22.27 9.80
C SER A 205 1.01 -23.60 9.21
N GLY A 206 0.21 -24.63 9.38
CA GLY A 206 0.37 -25.93 8.72
C GLY A 206 1.81 -26.43 8.62
N ALA A 207 2.22 -26.73 7.41
CA ALA A 207 3.52 -27.27 7.05
C ALA A 207 4.69 -26.32 7.39
N GLY A 208 4.54 -25.04 7.12
CA GLY A 208 5.60 -24.06 7.39
C GLY A 208 5.98 -24.02 8.86
N LYS A 209 4.99 -24.14 9.75
CA LYS A 209 5.21 -24.22 11.20
C LYS A 209 5.86 -25.56 11.60
N ALA A 210 5.39 -26.68 11.05
CA ALA A 210 5.93 -28.00 11.35
C ALA A 210 7.40 -28.14 10.93
N LEU A 211 7.78 -27.51 9.81
CA LEU A 211 9.13 -27.50 9.27
C LEU A 211 10.02 -26.41 9.88
N HIS A 212 9.53 -25.61 10.81
CA HIS A 212 10.23 -24.43 11.33
C HIS A 212 10.79 -23.54 10.22
N SER A 213 10.00 -23.35 9.16
CA SER A 213 10.43 -22.69 7.93
C SER A 213 10.90 -21.26 8.17
N ARG A 214 11.83 -20.82 7.33
CA ARG A 214 12.37 -19.46 7.32
C ARG A 214 12.40 -18.89 5.91
N ILE A 215 12.20 -17.60 5.78
CA ILE A 215 12.33 -16.88 4.51
C ILE A 215 13.80 -16.48 4.36
N LEU A 216 14.38 -16.70 3.18
CA LEU A 216 15.75 -16.28 2.88
C LEU A 216 15.85 -14.74 2.86
N PRO A 217 16.97 -14.16 3.26
CA PRO A 217 17.10 -12.71 3.46
C PRO A 217 17.10 -11.91 2.16
N GLU A 218 17.58 -12.50 1.06
CA GLU A 218 17.60 -11.81 -0.22
C GLU A 218 16.22 -11.91 -0.91
N PRO A 219 15.63 -10.80 -1.34
CA PRO A 219 14.44 -10.86 -2.17
C PRO A 219 14.78 -11.20 -3.63
N LEU A 220 13.90 -11.93 -4.30
CA LEU A 220 13.94 -12.12 -5.75
C LEU A 220 13.58 -10.82 -6.49
N ALA A 221 12.63 -10.08 -5.94
CA ALA A 221 12.18 -8.78 -6.44
C ALA A 221 11.48 -8.01 -5.32
N VAL A 222 11.42 -6.68 -5.47
CA VAL A 222 10.68 -5.77 -4.57
C VAL A 222 9.80 -4.86 -5.42
N PHE A 223 8.55 -4.67 -5.02
CA PHE A 223 7.62 -3.79 -5.72
C PHE A 223 6.75 -2.99 -4.74
N PRO A 224 6.44 -1.72 -5.08
CA PRO A 224 5.65 -0.87 -4.21
C PRO A 224 4.17 -1.23 -4.24
N ILE A 225 3.53 -1.10 -3.09
CA ILE A 225 2.09 -0.91 -2.97
C ILE A 225 1.88 0.56 -2.66
N ILE A 226 1.09 1.24 -3.47
CA ILE A 226 0.88 2.69 -3.42
C ILE A 226 -0.55 3.03 -3.02
N ALA A 227 -0.74 4.26 -2.53
CA ALA A 227 -2.07 4.84 -2.35
C ALA A 227 -2.53 5.49 -3.67
N ALA A 228 -3.62 5.01 -4.25
CA ALA A 228 -4.22 5.56 -5.45
C ALA A 228 -5.44 6.42 -5.09
N THR A 229 -5.56 7.60 -5.71
CA THR A 229 -6.65 8.56 -5.49
C THR A 229 -7.32 8.95 -6.81
N PRO A 230 -8.56 9.50 -6.78
CA PRO A 230 -9.23 10.01 -7.98
C PRO A 230 -8.44 11.15 -8.65
N THR A 231 -8.53 11.26 -9.98
CA THR A 231 -7.86 12.31 -10.75
C THR A 231 -8.50 13.68 -10.60
N GLU A 232 -9.75 13.73 -10.22
CA GLU A 232 -10.56 14.95 -10.19
C GLU A 232 -10.33 15.83 -8.96
N ASP A 233 -9.55 15.34 -7.97
CA ASP A 233 -9.29 16.05 -6.71
C ASP A 233 -7.80 16.05 -6.34
N ALA A 234 -7.05 17.00 -6.91
CA ALA A 234 -5.62 17.15 -6.64
C ALA A 234 -5.33 17.51 -5.16
N GLN A 235 -6.24 18.25 -4.50
CA GLN A 235 -6.10 18.60 -3.10
C GLN A 235 -6.21 17.35 -2.22
N TRP A 236 -7.17 16.46 -2.53
CA TRP A 236 -7.30 15.17 -1.85
C TRP A 236 -6.05 14.32 -2.03
N SER A 237 -5.53 14.22 -3.26
CA SER A 237 -4.29 13.48 -3.54
C SER A 237 -3.10 14.02 -2.74
N ALA A 238 -3.00 15.33 -2.60
CA ALA A 238 -1.97 15.97 -1.77
C ALA A 238 -2.14 15.63 -0.28
N ILE A 239 -3.37 15.66 0.26
CA ILE A 239 -3.65 15.29 1.66
C ILE A 239 -3.24 13.85 1.93
N VAL A 240 -3.62 12.91 1.05
CA VAL A 240 -3.26 11.49 1.16
C VAL A 240 -1.74 11.33 1.17
N ALA A 241 -1.05 11.97 0.22
CA ALA A 241 0.41 11.90 0.15
C ALA A 241 1.09 12.43 1.43
N TRP A 242 0.67 13.59 1.90
CA TRP A 242 1.27 14.20 3.08
C TRP A 242 0.93 13.48 4.38
N ALA A 243 -0.24 12.86 4.50
CA ALA A 243 -0.57 12.00 5.63
C ALA A 243 0.37 10.78 5.68
N ILE A 244 0.62 10.14 4.54
CA ILE A 244 1.54 9.00 4.44
C ILE A 244 2.98 9.43 4.77
N TYR A 245 3.47 10.53 4.19
CA TYR A 245 4.80 11.06 4.52
C TYR A 245 4.94 11.44 5.99
N THR A 246 3.86 11.92 6.63
CA THR A 246 3.86 12.20 8.07
C THR A 246 4.09 10.94 8.89
N LEU A 247 3.42 9.81 8.56
CA LEU A 247 3.64 8.53 9.24
C LEU A 247 5.08 8.03 9.08
N GLN A 248 5.62 8.10 7.86
CA GLN A 248 6.98 7.67 7.54
C GLN A 248 8.03 8.59 8.18
N ARG A 249 7.79 9.91 8.20
CA ARG A 249 8.69 10.87 8.83
C ARG A 249 8.71 10.72 10.36
N ALA A 250 7.56 10.45 10.96
CA ALA A 250 7.47 10.21 12.41
C ALA A 250 8.23 8.95 12.87
N ASP A 251 8.53 8.05 11.93
CA ASP A 251 9.26 6.80 12.17
C ASP A 251 10.79 6.97 12.14
N VAL A 252 11.29 8.04 11.51
CA VAL A 252 12.74 8.32 11.48
C VAL A 252 13.22 8.72 12.89
N PRO A 253 14.39 8.24 13.34
CA PRO A 253 14.93 8.60 14.65
C PRO A 253 14.97 10.09 14.88
N LYS A 254 14.58 10.55 16.08
CA LYS A 254 14.49 11.98 16.42
C LYS A 254 15.82 12.75 16.23
N ALA A 255 16.96 12.05 16.33
CA ALA A 255 18.28 12.62 16.09
C ALA A 255 18.49 13.13 14.64
N GLU A 256 17.71 12.62 13.69
CA GLU A 256 17.73 13.02 12.28
C GLU A 256 16.71 14.13 11.97
N TRP A 257 15.92 14.54 12.96
CA TRP A 257 14.97 15.63 12.78
C TRP A 257 15.72 16.95 12.88
N THR A 258 15.61 17.79 11.87
CA THR A 258 15.98 19.20 11.99
C THR A 258 15.17 19.86 13.11
N ALA A 259 15.71 20.92 13.74
CA ALA A 259 15.09 21.60 14.86
C ALA A 259 13.63 21.98 14.55
N GLY A 260 12.65 21.23 15.09
CA GLY A 260 11.22 21.44 14.85
C GLY A 260 10.38 20.18 14.83
N GLY A 261 10.97 19.00 14.71
CA GLY A 261 10.23 17.71 14.74
C GLY A 261 9.14 17.62 13.67
N LEU A 262 7.97 17.07 14.01
CA LEU A 262 6.79 17.04 13.12
C LEU A 262 6.31 18.43 12.72
N ASP A 263 6.57 19.46 13.55
CA ASP A 263 6.21 20.84 13.27
C ASP A 263 7.11 21.46 12.17
N ALA A 264 8.27 20.84 11.86
CA ALA A 264 9.14 21.25 10.75
C ALA A 264 8.58 20.85 9.37
N LEU A 265 7.67 19.89 9.32
CA LEU A 265 6.88 19.58 8.13
C LEU A 265 5.76 20.63 7.91
N ARG A 266 6.05 21.90 8.04
CA ARG A 266 5.07 22.99 7.91
C ARG A 266 4.52 23.13 6.49
N ILE A 267 3.73 22.14 6.08
CA ILE A 267 2.74 22.38 5.04
C ILE A 267 1.68 23.23 5.71
N LYS A 268 1.53 24.46 5.25
CA LYS A 268 0.51 25.34 5.79
C LYS A 268 -0.84 24.64 5.69
N ALA A 269 -1.37 24.23 6.83
CA ALA A 269 -2.66 23.54 6.90
C ALA A 269 -3.81 24.27 6.18
N PRO A 270 -3.86 25.63 6.14
CA PRO A 270 -4.85 26.36 5.37
C PRO A 270 -4.86 26.02 3.86
N GLU A 271 -3.71 25.78 3.25
CA GLU A 271 -3.60 25.44 1.83
C GLU A 271 -4.23 24.07 1.51
N LEU A 272 -4.23 23.16 2.48
CA LEU A 272 -4.87 21.86 2.39
C LEU A 272 -6.29 21.84 2.96
N SER A 273 -6.82 22.95 3.48
CA SER A 273 -8.11 23.02 4.20
C SER A 273 -8.18 22.05 5.41
N LEU A 274 -7.03 21.82 6.06
CA LEU A 274 -6.89 21.01 7.26
C LEU A 274 -6.72 21.87 8.51
N ALA A 275 -6.97 21.31 9.69
CA ALA A 275 -6.70 21.93 10.96
C ALA A 275 -5.18 22.01 11.22
N ASP A 276 -4.73 22.99 12.01
CA ASP A 276 -3.29 23.21 12.27
C ASP A 276 -2.59 22.03 12.94
N ASP A 277 -3.33 21.18 13.64
CA ASP A 277 -2.84 19.99 14.34
C ASP A 277 -3.00 18.69 13.55
N TRP A 278 -3.31 18.76 12.24
CA TRP A 278 -3.61 17.61 11.41
C TRP A 278 -2.53 16.52 11.45
N GLN A 279 -1.24 16.89 11.48
CA GLN A 279 -0.13 15.92 11.54
C GLN A 279 -0.13 15.15 12.87
N LYS A 280 -0.42 15.84 13.98
CA LYS A 280 -0.56 15.20 15.28
C LYS A 280 -1.75 14.25 15.31
N ARG A 281 -2.83 14.58 14.62
CA ARG A 281 -4.00 13.71 14.47
C ARG A 281 -3.66 12.46 13.66
N VAL A 282 -2.91 12.60 12.56
CA VAL A 282 -2.43 11.47 11.74
C VAL A 282 -1.66 10.46 12.58
N VAL A 283 -0.62 10.92 13.27
CA VAL A 283 0.21 10.04 14.12
C VAL A 283 -0.56 9.54 15.34
N GLY A 284 -1.39 10.39 15.96
CA GLY A 284 -2.22 10.02 17.11
C GLY A 284 -3.26 8.93 16.80
N ALA A 285 -3.74 8.85 15.55
CA ALA A 285 -4.75 7.89 15.14
C ALA A 285 -4.19 6.48 14.87
N ALA A 286 -2.93 6.36 14.45
CA ALA A 286 -2.38 5.10 14.02
C ALA A 286 -0.96 4.80 14.55
N GLY A 287 -0.28 5.76 15.16
CA GLY A 287 1.13 5.66 15.50
C GLY A 287 2.04 6.04 14.35
N THR A 288 3.35 5.84 14.51
CA THR A 288 4.34 5.97 13.44
C THR A 288 4.22 4.81 12.45
N TYR A 289 4.84 4.95 11.27
CA TYR A 289 4.87 3.85 10.31
C TYR A 289 5.50 2.58 10.89
N GLY A 290 6.58 2.69 11.67
CA GLY A 290 7.22 1.56 12.32
C GLY A 290 6.33 0.86 13.34
N GLU A 291 5.55 1.61 14.10
CA GLU A 291 4.56 1.03 15.02
C GLU A 291 3.43 0.31 14.27
N ILE A 292 2.97 0.90 13.14
CA ILE A 292 1.99 0.26 12.25
C ILE A 292 2.55 -1.05 11.68
N PHE A 293 3.79 -1.01 11.14
CA PHE A 293 4.45 -2.19 10.61
C PHE A 293 4.64 -3.26 11.68
N SER A 294 5.17 -2.89 12.85
CA SER A 294 5.46 -3.83 13.93
C SER A 294 4.23 -4.63 14.35
N ARG A 295 3.08 -3.98 14.56
CA ARG A 295 1.86 -4.68 15.05
C ARG A 295 1.16 -5.50 13.98
N ASN A 296 1.31 -5.17 12.68
CA ASN A 296 0.62 -5.88 11.60
C ASN A 296 1.48 -6.96 10.92
N LEU A 297 2.78 -6.75 10.82
CA LEU A 297 3.70 -7.57 10.04
C LEU A 297 4.97 -7.95 10.81
N GLY A 298 5.47 -7.04 11.67
CA GLY A 298 6.76 -7.12 12.33
C GLY A 298 6.74 -7.85 13.66
N ASP A 299 7.58 -7.41 14.60
CA ASP A 299 7.87 -8.10 15.85
C ASP A 299 6.68 -8.29 16.79
N ALA A 300 5.73 -7.38 16.75
CA ALA A 300 4.48 -7.50 17.53
C ALA A 300 3.39 -8.33 16.80
N SER A 301 3.62 -8.72 15.55
CA SER A 301 2.74 -9.57 14.74
C SER A 301 3.17 -11.04 14.83
N PRO A 302 2.25 -12.01 14.71
CA PRO A 302 2.62 -13.41 14.51
C PRO A 302 3.48 -13.65 13.26
N LEU A 303 3.36 -12.80 12.23
CA LEU A 303 4.10 -12.93 10.98
C LEU A 303 5.60 -12.69 11.14
N LYS A 304 6.02 -11.84 12.08
CA LYS A 304 7.45 -11.55 12.39
C LYS A 304 8.31 -11.34 11.14
N LEU A 305 7.80 -10.55 10.20
CA LEU A 305 8.55 -10.18 9.00
C LEU A 305 9.58 -9.09 9.37
N PRO A 306 10.81 -9.16 8.84
CA PRO A 306 11.76 -8.08 8.99
C PRO A 306 11.28 -6.85 8.22
N ARG A 307 11.65 -5.66 8.66
CA ARG A 307 11.29 -4.43 7.95
C ARG A 307 11.88 -4.38 6.55
N GLY A 308 13.16 -4.70 6.39
CA GLY A 308 13.83 -4.73 5.09
C GLY A 308 13.54 -3.49 4.25
N PRO A 309 12.99 -3.64 3.02
CA PRO A 309 12.60 -2.52 2.17
C PRO A 309 11.64 -1.52 2.82
N ASN A 310 10.89 -1.94 3.83
CA ASN A 310 9.92 -1.12 4.56
C ASN A 310 10.51 -0.30 5.70
N ALA A 311 11.83 -0.27 5.84
CA ALA A 311 12.53 0.61 6.75
C ALA A 311 12.78 2.01 6.14
N PRO A 312 13.08 3.02 6.97
CA PRO A 312 13.62 4.28 6.49
C PRO A 312 14.92 4.09 5.70
N LEU A 313 15.22 5.01 4.79
CA LEU A 313 16.47 4.98 4.00
C LEU A 313 17.72 4.94 4.89
N ALA A 314 17.70 5.67 6.00
CA ALA A 314 18.79 5.68 6.99
C ALA A 314 19.05 4.30 7.64
N GLU A 315 18.07 3.41 7.65
CA GLU A 315 18.17 2.04 8.15
C GLU A 315 18.36 1.01 7.02
N GLY A 316 18.65 1.47 5.79
CA GLY A 316 18.86 0.62 4.62
C GLY A 316 17.57 0.18 3.89
N GLY A 317 16.42 0.78 4.23
CA GLY A 317 15.15 0.55 3.55
C GLY A 317 14.95 1.48 2.34
N LEU A 318 13.73 1.53 1.82
CA LEU A 318 13.37 2.29 0.63
C LEU A 318 12.49 3.53 0.92
N PHE A 319 12.06 3.75 2.17
CA PHE A 319 11.28 4.94 2.49
C PHE A 319 12.18 6.17 2.62
N ALA A 320 12.03 7.05 1.62
CA ALA A 320 12.59 8.39 1.63
C ALA A 320 11.43 9.41 1.69
N THR A 321 11.36 10.16 2.78
CA THR A 321 10.36 11.22 2.92
C THR A 321 10.88 12.52 2.34
N PRO A 322 10.03 13.35 1.71
CA PRO A 322 10.44 14.69 1.29
C PRO A 322 10.95 15.48 2.50
N TYR A 323 12.13 16.07 2.36
CA TYR A 323 12.62 17.08 3.29
C TYR A 323 12.01 18.42 2.87
N LEU A 324 11.33 19.07 3.81
CA LEU A 324 11.04 20.50 3.69
C LEU A 324 12.09 21.22 4.51
N GLU A 325 13.02 21.89 3.82
CA GLU A 325 13.94 22.82 4.43
C GLU A 325 13.21 24.08 4.94
#